data_a8aef3be8d7e9ea62bc20680fe837b08
#
_entry.id   a8aef3be8d7e9ea62bc20680fe837b08
#
_cell.length_a   1.000
_cell.length_b   1.000
_cell.length_c   1.000
_cell.angle_alpha   90.00
_cell.angle_beta   90.00
_cell.angle_gamma   90.00
#
_symmetry.space_group_name_H-M   'P 1'
#
loop_
_entity.id
_entity.type
_entity.pdbx_description
1 polymer ?
#
loop_
_entity_poly.entity_id
_entity_poly.type
_entity_poly.pdbx_seq_one_letter_code
_entity_poly.pdbx_strand_id
1 'polypeptide(L)'
;MLTHFSVPCPAAYDRWRNLVHAAILLMLAIFVSAPASAKDALVVAFGDSLMAGYQLDPGEGFAPQLEKALKADGVAARVVNAGVSGDTSAGGRQRIAWTLDNLNAKPDLVIVELGANDMLRGLPPKQTLRNLNAIIKEVQRRKIPVLLAGMLATPNIGEEDFRYFNAIYPFLAKRHDIPLYPFFLKGVALRRELLLGDVMHPNPKGVQVIVNGILPDVKAALE
;
A
#
# COMPACT_ATOMS: atom_id res chain seq x y z
N MET A 1 29.00 82.46 5.61
CA MET A 1 28.51 81.35 6.44
C MET A 1 28.58 80.12 5.58
N LEU A 2 29.64 79.30 5.66
CA LEU A 2 29.86 78.10 4.85
C LEU A 2 29.46 76.90 5.71
N THR A 3 28.42 76.23 5.32
CA THR A 3 27.91 74.96 5.95
C THR A 3 28.80 73.82 5.51
N HIS A 4 29.54 73.19 6.41
CA HIS A 4 30.26 71.95 6.18
C HIS A 4 29.31 70.82 6.09
N PHE A 5 29.19 70.22 4.87
CA PHE A 5 28.61 68.92 4.69
C PHE A 5 29.62 67.84 5.11
N SER A 6 29.43 67.21 6.25
CA SER A 6 30.19 66.02 6.66
C SER A 6 29.81 64.81 5.83
N VAL A 7 30.78 64.32 5.05
CA VAL A 7 30.63 63.05 4.29
C VAL A 7 30.69 61.92 5.33
N PRO A 8 29.74 60.94 5.28
CA PRO A 8 29.74 59.82 6.22
C PRO A 8 30.99 58.96 6.03
N CYS A 9 31.56 58.48 7.13
CA CYS A 9 32.76 57.67 7.18
C CYS A 9 32.59 56.37 6.35
N PRO A 10 33.50 56.04 5.42
CA PRO A 10 33.38 54.87 4.53
C PRO A 10 33.23 53.53 5.28
N ALA A 11 33.79 53.41 6.48
CA ALA A 11 33.66 52.21 7.31
C ALA A 11 32.24 51.95 7.83
N ALA A 12 31.38 52.96 7.99
CA ALA A 12 30.00 52.81 8.41
C ALA A 12 29.12 52.30 7.25
N TYR A 13 29.42 52.76 6.00
CA TYR A 13 28.71 52.34 4.81
C TYR A 13 28.95 50.83 4.48
N ASP A 14 30.21 50.39 4.60
CA ASP A 14 30.58 48.98 4.35
C ASP A 14 29.96 48.02 5.39
N ARG A 15 29.88 48.42 6.66
CA ARG A 15 29.20 47.65 7.70
C ARG A 15 27.71 47.50 7.40
N TRP A 16 27.05 48.57 7.00
CA TRP A 16 25.61 48.56 6.70
C TRP A 16 25.32 47.72 5.47
N ARG A 17 26.11 47.82 4.41
CA ARG A 17 26.03 47.01 3.20
C ARG A 17 26.17 45.52 3.52
N ASN A 18 27.13 45.13 4.35
CA ASN A 18 27.33 43.73 4.74
C ASN A 18 26.17 43.19 5.59
N LEU A 19 25.58 44.00 6.47
CA LEU A 19 24.39 43.62 7.23
C LEU A 19 23.16 43.41 6.32
N VAL A 20 22.98 44.29 5.34
CA VAL A 20 21.88 44.13 4.35
C VAL A 20 22.06 42.89 3.50
N HIS A 21 23.27 42.59 3.01
CA HIS A 21 23.55 41.36 2.28
C HIS A 21 23.37 40.12 3.14
N ALA A 22 23.78 40.13 4.39
CA ALA A 22 23.55 39.02 5.33
C ALA A 22 22.05 38.79 5.60
N ALA A 23 21.28 39.86 5.76
CA ALA A 23 19.82 39.79 5.94
C ALA A 23 19.10 39.23 4.67
N ILE A 24 19.53 39.68 3.48
CA ILE A 24 18.99 39.16 2.19
C ILE A 24 19.33 37.69 2.01
N LEU A 25 20.57 37.27 2.33
CA LEU A 25 20.97 35.85 2.25
C LEU A 25 20.22 35.00 3.27
N LEU A 26 19.94 35.52 4.47
CA LEU A 26 19.13 34.82 5.48
C LEU A 26 17.67 34.70 5.05
N MET A 27 17.08 35.74 4.46
CA MET A 27 15.73 35.68 3.88
C MET A 27 15.65 34.69 2.71
N LEU A 28 16.63 34.67 1.81
CA LEU A 28 16.72 33.72 0.71
C LEU A 28 16.83 32.25 1.21
N ALA A 29 17.57 32.02 2.30
CA ALA A 29 17.68 30.69 2.92
C ALA A 29 16.36 30.19 3.52
N ILE A 30 15.49 31.07 4.01
CA ILE A 30 14.17 30.74 4.56
C ILE A 30 13.19 30.37 3.42
N PHE A 31 13.31 30.94 2.23
CA PHE A 31 12.45 30.62 1.08
C PHE A 31 12.77 29.31 0.39
N VAL A 32 13.95 28.70 0.61
CA VAL A 32 14.35 27.43 -0.03
C VAL A 32 13.80 26.20 0.69
N SER A 33 13.20 26.37 1.87
CA SER A 33 12.69 25.26 2.70
C SER A 33 11.18 25.04 2.58
N ALA A 34 10.54 25.36 1.45
CA ALA A 34 9.21 24.86 1.21
C ALA A 34 9.30 23.32 1.06
N PRO A 35 8.67 22.52 1.94
CA PRO A 35 8.64 21.08 1.70
C PRO A 35 8.00 20.88 0.33
N ALA A 36 8.72 20.25 -0.59
CA ALA A 36 8.11 19.75 -1.81
C ALA A 36 6.91 18.92 -1.37
N SER A 37 5.71 19.30 -1.80
CA SER A 37 4.50 18.50 -1.53
C SER A 37 4.79 17.11 -2.07
N ALA A 38 5.17 16.19 -1.19
CA ALA A 38 5.40 14.82 -1.57
C ALA A 38 4.08 14.33 -2.17
N LYS A 39 4.14 13.86 -3.40
CA LYS A 39 2.98 13.25 -4.08
C LYS A 39 2.49 12.10 -3.21
N ASP A 40 1.18 12.04 -2.95
CA ASP A 40 0.58 10.93 -2.23
C ASP A 40 0.99 9.60 -2.88
N ALA A 41 1.49 8.66 -2.07
CA ALA A 41 1.79 7.32 -2.53
C ALA A 41 0.51 6.64 -3.03
N LEU A 42 0.56 6.04 -4.21
CA LEU A 42 -0.57 5.31 -4.79
C LEU A 42 -0.44 3.82 -4.50
N VAL A 43 -1.29 3.31 -3.62
CA VAL A 43 -1.37 1.88 -3.27
C VAL A 43 -2.58 1.26 -3.96
N VAL A 44 -2.40 0.08 -4.55
CA VAL A 44 -3.52 -0.68 -5.14
C VAL A 44 -3.78 -1.92 -4.29
N ALA A 45 -4.98 -2.02 -3.74
CA ALA A 45 -5.48 -3.22 -3.05
C ALA A 45 -6.14 -4.13 -4.08
N PHE A 46 -5.38 -5.10 -4.62
CA PHE A 46 -5.81 -6.02 -5.67
C PHE A 46 -6.12 -7.39 -5.09
N GLY A 47 -7.38 -7.82 -5.20
CA GLY A 47 -7.81 -9.07 -4.60
C GLY A 47 -9.25 -9.44 -4.89
N ASP A 48 -9.82 -10.23 -4.01
CA ASP A 48 -11.20 -10.71 -4.13
C ASP A 48 -12.21 -9.94 -3.26
N SER A 49 -13.17 -10.63 -2.65
CA SER A 49 -14.19 -10.02 -1.77
C SER A 49 -13.61 -9.39 -0.51
N LEU A 50 -12.46 -9.87 -0.03
CA LEU A 50 -11.79 -9.33 1.15
C LEU A 50 -11.23 -7.94 0.87
N MET A 51 -10.70 -7.71 -0.34
CA MET A 51 -10.29 -6.38 -0.80
C MET A 51 -11.47 -5.52 -1.23
N ALA A 52 -12.49 -6.11 -1.88
CA ALA A 52 -13.66 -5.39 -2.38
C ALA A 52 -14.48 -4.72 -1.25
N GLY A 53 -14.45 -5.28 -0.04
CA GLY A 53 -15.30 -4.86 1.07
C GLY A 53 -16.72 -5.42 0.95
N TYR A 54 -16.82 -6.74 0.70
CA TYR A 54 -18.09 -7.43 0.53
C TYR A 54 -19.08 -7.17 1.67
N GLN A 55 -20.28 -6.68 1.35
CA GLN A 55 -21.36 -6.32 2.28
C GLN A 55 -21.00 -5.27 3.34
N LEU A 56 -19.93 -4.50 3.11
CA LEU A 56 -19.57 -3.38 3.97
C LEU A 56 -20.03 -2.05 3.36
N ASP A 57 -20.32 -1.10 4.22
CA ASP A 57 -20.64 0.26 3.79
C ASP A 57 -19.42 0.98 3.19
N PRO A 58 -19.63 2.00 2.36
CA PRO A 58 -18.54 2.85 1.87
C PRO A 58 -17.68 3.40 3.02
N GLY A 59 -16.38 3.17 2.96
CA GLY A 59 -15.45 3.59 4.02
C GLY A 59 -15.11 2.50 5.04
N GLU A 60 -15.83 1.38 5.11
CA GLU A 60 -15.59 0.30 6.07
C GLU A 60 -14.70 -0.83 5.53
N GLY A 61 -14.50 -0.89 4.21
CA GLY A 61 -13.66 -1.90 3.56
C GLY A 61 -12.16 -1.68 3.79
N PHE A 62 -11.37 -2.63 3.30
CA PHE A 62 -9.92 -2.65 3.50
C PHE A 62 -9.22 -1.39 2.95
N ALA A 63 -9.48 -1.03 1.70
CA ALA A 63 -8.79 0.09 1.05
C ALA A 63 -8.99 1.44 1.80
N PRO A 64 -10.21 1.89 2.11
CA PRO A 64 -10.41 3.15 2.84
C PRO A 64 -9.89 3.10 4.28
N GLN A 65 -9.97 1.95 4.97
CA GLN A 65 -9.41 1.84 6.31
C GLN A 65 -7.87 1.86 6.29
N LEU A 66 -7.23 1.22 5.31
CA LEU A 66 -5.78 1.28 5.14
C LEU A 66 -5.32 2.70 4.81
N GLU A 67 -6.02 3.39 3.90
CA GLU A 67 -5.71 4.79 3.58
C GLU A 67 -5.76 5.68 4.82
N LYS A 68 -6.81 5.53 5.63
CA LYS A 68 -6.96 6.26 6.90
C LYS A 68 -5.82 5.95 7.88
N ALA A 69 -5.44 4.67 8.00
CA ALA A 69 -4.35 4.25 8.89
C ALA A 69 -2.98 4.79 8.44
N LEU A 70 -2.68 4.74 7.13
CA LEU A 70 -1.45 5.30 6.56
C LEU A 70 -1.35 6.81 6.85
N LYS A 71 -2.43 7.56 6.61
CA LYS A 71 -2.50 9.00 6.88
C LYS A 71 -2.35 9.33 8.37
N ALA A 72 -2.95 8.53 9.26
CA ALA A 72 -2.81 8.69 10.71
C ALA A 72 -1.35 8.47 11.17
N ASP A 73 -0.60 7.60 10.48
CA ASP A 73 0.82 7.35 10.71
C ASP A 73 1.76 8.31 9.95
N GLY A 74 1.21 9.39 9.36
CA GLY A 74 1.99 10.42 8.67
C GLY A 74 2.42 10.06 7.24
N VAL A 75 1.94 8.93 6.68
CA VAL A 75 2.20 8.54 5.29
C VAL A 75 1.09 9.10 4.40
N ALA A 76 1.42 10.11 3.59
CA ALA A 76 0.50 10.63 2.59
C ALA A 76 0.28 9.56 1.51
N ALA A 77 -0.90 8.92 1.51
CA ALA A 77 -1.21 7.84 0.60
C ALA A 77 -2.67 7.88 0.16
N ARG A 78 -2.91 7.37 -1.04
CA ARG A 78 -4.21 7.03 -1.59
C ARG A 78 -4.25 5.53 -1.87
N VAL A 79 -5.31 4.85 -1.40
CA VAL A 79 -5.49 3.41 -1.61
C VAL A 79 -6.65 3.17 -2.57
N VAL A 80 -6.35 2.60 -3.73
CA VAL A 80 -7.35 2.22 -4.73
C VAL A 80 -7.85 0.81 -4.44
N ASN A 81 -9.16 0.67 -4.29
CA ASN A 81 -9.80 -0.63 -4.20
C ASN A 81 -9.89 -1.25 -5.61
N ALA A 82 -9.17 -2.33 -5.83
CA ALA A 82 -9.20 -3.16 -7.03
C ALA A 82 -9.60 -4.61 -6.69
N GLY A 83 -10.42 -4.78 -5.65
CA GLY A 83 -11.04 -6.05 -5.29
C GLY A 83 -12.26 -6.36 -6.16
N VAL A 84 -12.46 -7.64 -6.49
CA VAL A 84 -13.66 -8.14 -7.18
C VAL A 84 -14.18 -9.35 -6.43
N SER A 85 -15.38 -9.22 -5.84
CA SER A 85 -15.98 -10.31 -5.05
C SER A 85 -16.14 -11.58 -5.86
N GLY A 86 -15.70 -12.71 -5.29
CA GLY A 86 -15.74 -14.01 -5.93
C GLY A 86 -14.58 -14.29 -6.90
N ASP A 87 -13.66 -13.36 -7.06
CA ASP A 87 -12.55 -13.54 -7.99
C ASP A 87 -11.63 -14.69 -7.56
N THR A 88 -11.24 -15.51 -8.51
CA THR A 88 -10.19 -16.52 -8.35
C THR A 88 -8.85 -15.94 -8.78
N SER A 89 -7.78 -16.67 -8.50
CA SER A 89 -6.45 -16.30 -9.03
C SER A 89 -6.43 -16.22 -10.56
N ALA A 90 -7.27 -17.01 -11.24
CA ALA A 90 -7.42 -16.97 -12.70
C ALA A 90 -8.11 -15.68 -13.17
N GLY A 91 -9.19 -15.26 -12.50
CA GLY A 91 -9.86 -13.99 -12.78
C GLY A 91 -8.93 -12.80 -12.55
N GLY A 92 -8.24 -12.77 -11.40
CA GLY A 92 -7.23 -11.75 -11.13
C GLY A 92 -6.14 -11.70 -12.20
N ARG A 93 -5.62 -12.86 -12.65
CA ARG A 93 -4.65 -12.93 -13.74
C ARG A 93 -5.15 -12.30 -15.04
N GLN A 94 -6.41 -12.50 -15.37
CA GLN A 94 -7.01 -11.95 -16.60
C GLN A 94 -7.11 -10.42 -16.55
N ARG A 95 -7.35 -9.82 -15.37
CA ARG A 95 -7.61 -8.40 -15.24
C ARG A 95 -6.44 -7.55 -14.72
N ILE A 96 -5.37 -8.13 -14.18
CA ILE A 96 -4.29 -7.33 -13.58
C ILE A 96 -3.69 -6.30 -14.55
N ALA A 97 -3.41 -6.68 -15.78
CA ALA A 97 -2.86 -5.77 -16.78
C ALA A 97 -3.82 -4.61 -17.06
N TRP A 98 -5.08 -4.92 -17.33
CA TRP A 98 -6.13 -3.92 -17.55
C TRP A 98 -6.31 -3.00 -16.34
N THR A 99 -6.34 -3.57 -15.13
CA THR A 99 -6.46 -2.78 -13.89
C THR A 99 -5.34 -1.73 -13.80
N LEU A 100 -4.09 -2.15 -14.03
CA LEU A 100 -2.94 -1.24 -13.95
C LEU A 100 -2.90 -0.22 -15.09
N ASP A 101 -3.38 -0.58 -16.29
CA ASP A 101 -3.43 0.32 -17.45
C ASP A 101 -4.48 1.43 -17.31
N ASN A 102 -5.53 1.19 -16.51
CA ASN A 102 -6.62 2.15 -16.28
C ASN A 102 -6.44 3.02 -15.03
N LEU A 103 -5.29 2.98 -14.39
CA LEU A 103 -4.95 3.90 -13.30
C LEU A 103 -4.45 5.24 -13.84
N ASN A 104 -4.80 6.33 -13.17
CA ASN A 104 -4.36 7.68 -13.55
C ASN A 104 -2.86 7.93 -13.32
N ALA A 105 -2.18 7.03 -12.61
CA ALA A 105 -0.75 7.12 -12.33
C ALA A 105 -0.19 5.72 -12.05
N LYS A 106 1.13 5.56 -12.23
CA LYS A 106 1.84 4.34 -11.83
C LYS A 106 1.75 4.17 -10.32
N PRO A 107 1.31 2.98 -9.81
CA PRO A 107 1.31 2.70 -8.38
C PRO A 107 2.72 2.67 -7.79
N ASP A 108 2.80 3.08 -6.53
CA ASP A 108 4.00 2.93 -5.70
C ASP A 108 4.03 1.56 -5.01
N LEU A 109 2.84 0.90 -4.88
CA LEU A 109 2.72 -0.45 -4.32
C LEU A 109 1.45 -1.14 -4.86
N VAL A 110 1.54 -2.45 -5.14
CA VAL A 110 0.37 -3.32 -5.33
C VAL A 110 0.36 -4.39 -4.23
N ILE A 111 -0.69 -4.41 -3.43
CA ILE A 111 -0.97 -5.50 -2.49
C ILE A 111 -1.78 -6.55 -3.25
N VAL A 112 -1.25 -7.77 -3.37
CA VAL A 112 -1.91 -8.88 -4.07
C VAL A 112 -2.45 -9.87 -3.04
N GLU A 113 -3.78 -10.02 -3.00
CA GLU A 113 -4.52 -10.93 -2.13
C GLU A 113 -5.52 -11.71 -2.97
N LEU A 114 -5.26 -12.97 -3.25
CA LEU A 114 -6.09 -13.88 -4.04
C LEU A 114 -5.75 -15.34 -3.72
N GLY A 115 -6.68 -16.23 -3.97
CA GLY A 115 -6.51 -17.69 -3.83
C GLY A 115 -7.52 -18.34 -2.88
N ALA A 116 -8.17 -17.56 -2.01
CA ALA A 116 -9.23 -18.08 -1.14
C ALA A 116 -10.35 -18.74 -1.95
N ASN A 117 -10.83 -18.09 -3.01
CA ASN A 117 -11.87 -18.63 -3.87
C ASN A 117 -11.44 -19.86 -4.68
N ASP A 118 -10.14 -19.96 -5.03
CA ASP A 118 -9.60 -21.17 -5.66
C ASP A 118 -9.74 -22.36 -4.71
N MET A 119 -9.30 -22.20 -3.46
CA MET A 119 -9.41 -23.22 -2.44
C MET A 119 -10.87 -23.61 -2.15
N LEU A 120 -11.75 -22.62 -1.93
CA LEU A 120 -13.17 -22.84 -1.63
C LEU A 120 -13.90 -23.55 -2.76
N ARG A 121 -13.46 -23.40 -4.00
CA ARG A 121 -14.03 -24.08 -5.19
C ARG A 121 -13.32 -25.38 -5.54
N GLY A 122 -12.37 -25.83 -4.72
CA GLY A 122 -11.62 -27.06 -4.96
C GLY A 122 -10.77 -27.03 -6.23
N LEU A 123 -10.32 -25.84 -6.64
CA LEU A 123 -9.41 -25.71 -7.80
C LEU A 123 -8.01 -26.22 -7.42
N PRO A 124 -7.31 -26.91 -8.35
CA PRO A 124 -6.00 -27.45 -8.05
C PRO A 124 -5.01 -26.35 -7.59
N PRO A 125 -4.32 -26.48 -6.44
CA PRO A 125 -3.39 -25.48 -5.93
C PRO A 125 -2.27 -25.10 -6.91
N LYS A 126 -1.88 -26.04 -7.80
CA LYS A 126 -0.94 -25.76 -8.91
C LYS A 126 -1.45 -24.67 -9.87
N GLN A 127 -2.76 -24.52 -10.03
CA GLN A 127 -3.31 -23.42 -10.85
C GLN A 127 -3.18 -22.09 -10.12
N THR A 128 -3.52 -22.05 -8.83
CA THR A 128 -3.36 -20.88 -7.98
C THR A 128 -1.91 -20.38 -8.01
N LEU A 129 -0.94 -21.29 -7.81
CA LEU A 129 0.48 -20.98 -7.92
C LEU A 129 0.85 -20.34 -9.27
N ARG A 130 0.42 -20.94 -10.39
CA ARG A 130 0.73 -20.41 -11.73
C ARG A 130 0.12 -19.03 -11.97
N ASN A 131 -1.11 -18.81 -11.52
CA ASN A 131 -1.82 -17.55 -11.72
C ASN A 131 -1.21 -16.43 -10.88
N LEU A 132 -0.97 -16.66 -9.58
CA LEU A 132 -0.30 -15.70 -8.69
C LEU A 132 1.10 -15.35 -9.19
N ASN A 133 1.88 -16.36 -9.63
CA ASN A 133 3.18 -16.12 -10.26
C ASN A 133 3.08 -15.23 -11.51
N ALA A 134 2.05 -15.38 -12.33
CA ALA A 134 1.84 -14.54 -13.51
C ALA A 134 1.43 -13.11 -13.14
N ILE A 135 0.57 -12.95 -12.11
CA ILE A 135 0.18 -11.62 -11.57
C ILE A 135 1.40 -10.88 -11.05
N ILE A 136 2.21 -11.52 -10.20
CA ILE A 136 3.42 -10.92 -9.62
C ILE A 136 4.38 -10.49 -10.74
N LYS A 137 4.63 -11.36 -11.72
CA LYS A 137 5.48 -11.04 -12.88
C LYS A 137 4.97 -9.83 -13.67
N GLU A 138 3.66 -9.72 -13.88
CA GLU A 138 3.09 -8.59 -14.61
C GLU A 138 3.30 -7.27 -13.86
N VAL A 139 3.10 -7.27 -12.52
CA VAL A 139 3.35 -6.09 -11.69
C VAL A 139 4.84 -5.72 -11.70
N GLN A 140 5.73 -6.70 -11.49
CA GLN A 140 7.18 -6.48 -11.51
C GLN A 140 7.72 -6.04 -12.88
N ARG A 141 7.15 -6.55 -13.99
CA ARG A 141 7.48 -6.12 -15.36
C ARG A 141 7.28 -4.62 -15.54
N ARG A 142 6.30 -4.06 -14.84
CA ARG A 142 6.01 -2.61 -14.81
C ARG A 142 6.88 -1.85 -13.80
N LYS A 143 7.82 -2.54 -13.14
CA LYS A 143 8.68 -1.97 -12.08
C LYS A 143 7.84 -1.35 -10.94
N ILE A 144 6.81 -2.06 -10.51
CA ILE A 144 5.96 -1.70 -9.38
C ILE A 144 6.27 -2.66 -8.23
N PRO A 145 6.52 -2.17 -7.02
CA PRO A 145 6.66 -2.99 -5.82
C PRO A 145 5.40 -3.84 -5.57
N VAL A 146 5.60 -5.04 -5.03
CA VAL A 146 4.52 -5.98 -4.67
C VAL A 146 4.64 -6.35 -3.20
N LEU A 147 3.53 -6.28 -2.47
CA LEU A 147 3.35 -6.95 -1.19
C LEU A 147 2.38 -8.11 -1.41
N LEU A 148 2.85 -9.34 -1.20
CA LEU A 148 1.99 -10.52 -1.31
C LEU A 148 1.28 -10.77 0.04
N ALA A 149 -0.05 -10.74 0.03
CA ALA A 149 -0.86 -11.10 1.19
C ALA A 149 -1.34 -12.56 1.04
N GLY A 150 -0.81 -13.41 1.91
CA GLY A 150 -1.04 -14.84 1.86
C GLY A 150 -2.40 -15.27 2.42
N MET A 151 -2.79 -16.49 2.05
CA MET A 151 -3.96 -17.17 2.57
C MET A 151 -3.57 -18.55 3.09
N LEU A 152 -4.31 -19.04 4.08
CA LEU A 152 -4.13 -20.39 4.62
C LEU A 152 -5.29 -21.28 4.20
N ALA A 153 -4.98 -22.52 3.86
CA ALA A 153 -5.97 -23.54 3.57
C ALA A 153 -6.70 -24.00 4.82
N THR A 154 -7.96 -24.42 4.63
CA THR A 154 -8.71 -25.13 5.66
C THR A 154 -8.34 -26.62 5.63
N PRO A 155 -8.30 -27.33 6.80
CA PRO A 155 -7.85 -28.72 6.86
C PRO A 155 -8.69 -29.72 6.06
N ASN A 156 -9.90 -29.34 5.64
CA ASN A 156 -10.86 -30.20 4.96
C ASN A 156 -10.63 -30.39 3.45
N ILE A 157 -9.60 -29.77 2.86
CA ILE A 157 -9.32 -29.90 1.43
C ILE A 157 -8.43 -31.09 1.04
N GLY A 158 -8.09 -31.95 2.02
CA GLY A 158 -7.16 -33.07 1.83
C GLY A 158 -5.71 -32.68 2.15
N GLU A 159 -4.95 -33.64 2.68
CA GLU A 159 -3.63 -33.37 3.27
C GLU A 159 -2.59 -32.86 2.24
N GLU A 160 -2.61 -33.42 1.01
CA GLU A 160 -1.68 -33.02 -0.04
C GLU A 160 -1.97 -31.59 -0.52
N ASP A 161 -3.23 -31.28 -0.84
CA ASP A 161 -3.64 -29.96 -1.29
C ASP A 161 -3.47 -28.91 -0.18
N PHE A 162 -3.74 -29.27 1.08
CA PHE A 162 -3.49 -28.41 2.25
C PHE A 162 -2.02 -28.01 2.34
N ARG A 163 -1.10 -28.97 2.29
CA ARG A 163 0.35 -28.68 2.33
C ARG A 163 0.80 -27.86 1.12
N TYR A 164 0.32 -28.23 -0.05
CA TYR A 164 0.70 -27.55 -1.28
C TYR A 164 0.19 -26.10 -1.30
N PHE A 165 -1.07 -25.87 -0.94
CA PHE A 165 -1.67 -24.53 -0.91
C PHE A 165 -0.93 -23.61 0.08
N ASN A 166 -0.68 -24.09 1.29
CA ASN A 166 0.03 -23.30 2.30
C ASN A 166 1.47 -22.98 1.93
N ALA A 167 2.08 -23.76 1.04
CA ALA A 167 3.44 -23.51 0.54
C ALA A 167 3.50 -22.45 -0.60
N ILE A 168 2.36 -22.12 -1.25
CA ILE A 168 2.32 -21.24 -2.43
C ILE A 168 2.92 -19.87 -2.13
N TYR A 169 2.42 -19.21 -1.08
CA TYR A 169 2.78 -17.82 -0.81
C TYR A 169 4.23 -17.65 -0.35
N PRO A 170 4.75 -18.45 0.60
CA PRO A 170 6.17 -18.39 0.96
C PRO A 170 7.09 -18.72 -0.22
N PHE A 171 6.70 -19.70 -1.06
CA PHE A 171 7.46 -20.04 -2.26
C PHE A 171 7.52 -18.86 -3.25
N LEU A 172 6.39 -18.21 -3.53
CA LEU A 172 6.33 -17.08 -4.45
C LEU A 172 7.07 -15.86 -3.90
N ALA A 173 6.91 -15.56 -2.63
CA ALA A 173 7.62 -14.45 -1.97
C ALA A 173 9.13 -14.62 -2.10
N LYS A 174 9.66 -15.81 -1.77
CA LYS A 174 11.08 -16.14 -1.93
C LYS A 174 11.55 -16.11 -3.38
N ARG A 175 10.73 -16.67 -4.31
CA ARG A 175 11.07 -16.75 -5.73
C ARG A 175 11.20 -15.39 -6.42
N HIS A 176 10.35 -14.43 -6.00
CA HIS A 176 10.26 -13.11 -6.60
C HIS A 176 10.98 -12.03 -5.80
N ASP A 177 11.57 -12.41 -4.65
CA ASP A 177 12.21 -11.48 -3.72
C ASP A 177 11.28 -10.32 -3.33
N ILE A 178 10.08 -10.68 -2.84
CA ILE A 178 9.04 -9.73 -2.44
C ILE A 178 8.59 -9.97 -1.00
N PRO A 179 8.17 -8.92 -0.28
CA PRO A 179 7.61 -9.06 1.06
C PRO A 179 6.32 -9.90 1.04
N LEU A 180 6.13 -10.65 2.14
CA LEU A 180 4.98 -11.50 2.39
C LEU A 180 4.32 -11.13 3.70
N TYR A 181 3.04 -10.75 3.67
CA TYR A 181 2.17 -10.82 4.84
C TYR A 181 1.54 -12.22 4.89
N PRO A 182 1.94 -13.09 5.81
CA PRO A 182 1.74 -14.54 5.66
C PRO A 182 0.29 -15.00 5.63
N PHE A 183 -0.60 -14.31 6.36
CA PHE A 183 -2.02 -14.67 6.42
C PHE A 183 -2.88 -13.42 6.54
N PHE A 184 -3.63 -13.10 5.49
CA PHE A 184 -4.43 -11.87 5.41
C PHE A 184 -5.47 -11.77 6.53
N LEU A 185 -6.11 -12.89 6.90
CA LEU A 185 -7.11 -12.96 7.98
C LEU A 185 -6.50 -13.21 9.38
N LYS A 186 -5.21 -12.93 9.57
CA LYS A 186 -4.55 -13.09 10.88
C LYS A 186 -5.27 -12.26 11.96
N GLY A 187 -5.64 -12.92 13.07
CA GLY A 187 -6.36 -12.29 14.19
C GLY A 187 -7.86 -12.13 13.97
N VAL A 188 -8.40 -12.49 12.79
CA VAL A 188 -9.83 -12.41 12.44
C VAL A 188 -10.44 -13.77 12.19
N ALA A 189 -9.73 -14.66 11.49
CA ALA A 189 -10.23 -15.99 11.19
C ALA A 189 -10.70 -16.71 12.45
N LEU A 190 -11.88 -17.36 12.38
CA LEU A 190 -12.55 -18.10 13.47
C LEU A 190 -13.07 -17.22 14.63
N ARG A 191 -12.95 -15.90 14.56
CA ARG A 191 -13.48 -14.99 15.57
C ARG A 191 -14.81 -14.41 15.12
N ARG A 192 -15.91 -15.03 15.55
CA ARG A 192 -17.27 -14.67 15.11
C ARG A 192 -17.61 -13.19 15.28
N GLU A 193 -17.11 -12.57 16.35
CA GLU A 193 -17.32 -11.15 16.64
C GLU A 193 -16.63 -10.19 15.66
N LEU A 194 -15.72 -10.70 14.84
CA LEU A 194 -14.99 -9.95 13.80
C LEU A 194 -15.43 -10.30 12.38
N LEU A 195 -16.42 -11.19 12.24
CA LEU A 195 -16.93 -11.66 10.96
C LEU A 195 -18.36 -11.21 10.74
N LEU A 196 -18.78 -11.15 9.48
CA LEU A 196 -20.16 -10.99 9.07
C LEU A 196 -20.98 -12.26 9.42
N GLY A 197 -22.28 -12.22 9.18
CA GLY A 197 -23.18 -13.32 9.46
C GLY A 197 -22.86 -14.63 8.69
N ASP A 198 -22.11 -14.53 7.60
CA ASP A 198 -21.64 -15.67 6.80
C ASP A 198 -20.44 -16.41 7.42
N VAL A 199 -19.86 -15.88 8.50
CA VAL A 199 -18.74 -16.45 9.26
C VAL A 199 -17.46 -16.59 8.41
N MET A 200 -17.38 -15.86 7.31
CA MET A 200 -16.27 -15.92 6.34
C MET A 200 -15.65 -14.54 6.11
N HIS A 201 -16.48 -13.54 5.85
CA HIS A 201 -15.99 -12.20 5.55
C HIS A 201 -15.85 -11.35 6.83
N PRO A 202 -14.79 -10.55 6.94
CA PRO A 202 -14.61 -9.64 8.09
C PRO A 202 -15.69 -8.56 8.11
N ASN A 203 -16.19 -8.26 9.29
CA ASN A 203 -16.98 -7.06 9.53
C ASN A 203 -16.05 -5.83 9.66
N PRO A 204 -16.56 -4.59 9.82
CA PRO A 204 -15.72 -3.40 9.90
C PRO A 204 -14.62 -3.46 10.98
N LYS A 205 -14.91 -4.10 12.13
CA LYS A 205 -13.93 -4.30 13.20
C LYS A 205 -12.87 -5.33 12.80
N GLY A 206 -13.28 -6.39 12.10
CA GLY A 206 -12.37 -7.39 11.54
C GLY A 206 -11.43 -6.77 10.51
N VAL A 207 -11.94 -5.92 9.62
CA VAL A 207 -11.11 -5.17 8.66
C VAL A 207 -10.09 -4.29 9.39
N GLN A 208 -10.49 -3.61 10.47
CA GLN A 208 -9.55 -2.80 11.26
C GLN A 208 -8.42 -3.65 11.87
N VAL A 209 -8.72 -4.87 12.33
CA VAL A 209 -7.69 -5.80 12.83
C VAL A 209 -6.72 -6.20 11.73
N ILE A 210 -7.23 -6.49 10.52
CA ILE A 210 -6.39 -6.81 9.35
C ILE A 210 -5.49 -5.63 9.00
N VAL A 211 -6.07 -4.43 8.89
CA VAL A 211 -5.33 -3.20 8.57
C VAL A 211 -4.21 -2.95 9.58
N ASN A 212 -4.50 -3.03 10.86
CA ASN A 212 -3.50 -2.84 11.91
C ASN A 212 -2.36 -3.89 11.81
N GLY A 213 -2.70 -5.10 11.39
CA GLY A 213 -1.74 -6.19 11.24
C GLY A 213 -0.79 -6.02 10.05
N ILE A 214 -1.32 -5.57 8.90
CA ILE A 214 -0.54 -5.44 7.64
C ILE A 214 0.14 -4.06 7.49
N LEU A 215 -0.30 -3.05 8.23
CA LEU A 215 0.18 -1.67 8.11
C LEU A 215 1.71 -1.53 8.18
N PRO A 216 2.43 -2.22 9.10
CA PRO A 216 3.90 -2.15 9.12
C PRO A 216 4.54 -2.66 7.83
N ASP A 217 4.02 -3.77 7.25
CA ASP A 217 4.53 -4.34 6.01
C ASP A 217 4.27 -3.43 4.81
N VAL A 218 3.10 -2.76 4.77
CA VAL A 218 2.76 -1.78 3.73
C VAL A 218 3.69 -0.57 3.80
N LYS A 219 3.96 -0.05 5.00
CA LYS A 219 4.87 1.08 5.21
C LYS A 219 6.29 0.73 4.75
N ALA A 220 6.80 -0.43 5.16
CA ALA A 220 8.13 -0.91 4.75
C ALA A 220 8.24 -1.15 3.24
N ALA A 221 7.13 -1.52 2.56
CA ALA A 221 7.12 -1.72 1.11
C ALA A 221 7.01 -0.40 0.32
N LEU A 222 6.72 0.72 0.97
CA LEU A 222 6.66 2.06 0.38
C LEU A 222 7.98 2.85 0.54
N GLU A 223 8.90 2.39 1.40
CA GLU A 223 10.25 2.94 1.60
C GLU A 223 11.20 2.48 0.48
#